data_076039e2b8d775cc74cc51c535cdeb9e
#
_entry.id   076039e2b8d775cc74cc51c535cdeb9e
#
_cell.length_a   1.000
_cell.length_b   1.000
_cell.length_c   1.000
_cell.angle_alpha   90.00
_cell.angle_beta   90.00
_cell.angle_gamma   90.00
#
_symmetry.space_group_name_H-M   'P 1'
#
loop_
_entity.id
_entity.type
_entity.pdbx_description
1 polymer ?
#
loop_
_entity_poly.entity_id
_entity_poly.type
_entity_poly.pdbx_seq_one_letter_code
_entity_poly.pdbx_strand_id
1 'polypeptide(L)'
;AERKLDAAILSALDSVAWAFNIRGSDVSRTPVALSFAVINGDGTADFYVEPDKITDEVRQHLGNAVRLHPRTAFSPALQAMQGKKVAVDPERAVAAIFDKPAAGGAEVVQLRDPTVIPRAQKNPVEQAAHRAAQARDGAALTRFLHWLSIEAPKGGETELSAAAKLQSFREATGKLRDLSFDTISAAGPHAALPHYRV
;
A
#
# COMPACT_ATOMS: atom_id res chain seq x y z
N ALA A 1 -7.94 23.05 -5.35
CA ALA A 1 -8.45 24.43 -5.21
C ALA A 1 -9.09 24.94 -6.50
N GLU A 2 -8.54 24.63 -7.67
CA GLU A 2 -9.05 25.13 -8.97
C GLU A 2 -10.45 24.60 -9.36
N ARG A 3 -10.87 23.44 -8.87
CA ARG A 3 -12.13 22.80 -9.22
C ARG A 3 -13.26 22.94 -8.19
N LYS A 4 -13.04 23.68 -7.10
CA LYS A 4 -14.02 23.91 -6.02
C LYS A 4 -14.72 22.61 -5.57
N LEU A 5 -13.92 21.58 -5.25
CA LEU A 5 -14.41 20.32 -4.72
C LEU A 5 -14.62 20.41 -3.22
N ASP A 6 -15.71 19.84 -2.73
CA ASP A 6 -15.97 19.73 -1.29
C ASP A 6 -15.23 18.54 -0.67
N ALA A 7 -15.02 17.46 -1.45
CA ALA A 7 -14.29 16.30 -1.00
C ALA A 7 -13.70 15.47 -2.15
N ALA A 8 -12.72 14.61 -1.82
CA ALA A 8 -12.22 13.55 -2.67
C ALA A 8 -12.32 12.21 -1.94
N ILE A 9 -12.84 11.19 -2.62
CA ILE A 9 -13.00 9.84 -2.07
C ILE A 9 -11.79 9.01 -2.49
N LEU A 10 -11.07 8.47 -1.49
CA LEU A 10 -9.95 7.55 -1.68
C LEU A 10 -10.40 6.13 -1.39
N SER A 11 -10.37 5.26 -2.40
CA SER A 11 -10.73 3.84 -2.29
C SER A 11 -9.54 2.89 -2.50
N ALA A 12 -8.46 3.37 -3.09
CA ALA A 12 -7.24 2.60 -3.24
C ALA A 12 -6.46 2.55 -1.92
N LEU A 13 -6.17 1.35 -1.43
CA LEU A 13 -5.56 1.14 -0.11
C LEU A 13 -4.18 1.77 0.03
N ASP A 14 -3.39 1.74 -1.05
CA ASP A 14 -2.07 2.36 -1.11
C ASP A 14 -2.14 3.89 -1.07
N SER A 15 -3.20 4.47 -1.63
CA SER A 15 -3.47 5.91 -1.57
C SER A 15 -3.83 6.35 -0.15
N VAL A 16 -4.70 5.58 0.52
CA VAL A 16 -5.06 5.82 1.93
C VAL A 16 -3.84 5.68 2.84
N ALA A 17 -3.06 4.60 2.67
CA ALA A 17 -1.85 4.36 3.45
C ALA A 17 -0.82 5.50 3.28
N TRP A 18 -0.67 6.01 2.07
CA TRP A 18 0.23 7.14 1.79
C TRP A 18 -0.31 8.46 2.35
N ALA A 19 -1.60 8.77 2.13
CA ALA A 19 -2.19 10.03 2.57
C ALA A 19 -2.10 10.23 4.09
N PHE A 20 -2.27 9.16 4.86
CA PHE A 20 -2.20 9.19 6.32
C PHE A 20 -0.82 8.75 6.86
N ASN A 21 0.12 8.36 6.00
CA ASN A 21 1.42 7.80 6.36
C ASN A 21 1.32 6.67 7.39
N ILE A 22 0.40 5.75 7.17
CA ILE A 22 0.16 4.56 7.98
C ILE A 22 0.46 3.29 7.20
N ARG A 23 0.69 2.21 7.93
CA ARG A 23 0.85 0.88 7.35
C ARG A 23 -0.04 -0.10 8.10
N GLY A 24 -0.48 -1.15 7.41
CA GLY A 24 -1.30 -2.22 7.95
C GLY A 24 -0.80 -3.59 7.51
N SER A 25 -1.46 -4.64 7.97
CA SER A 25 -1.10 -6.04 7.71
C SER A 25 -2.28 -6.87 7.18
N ASP A 26 -3.30 -6.23 6.62
CA ASP A 26 -4.51 -6.93 6.16
C ASP A 26 -4.31 -7.69 4.85
N VAL A 27 -3.31 -7.32 4.08
CA VAL A 27 -2.98 -7.96 2.80
C VAL A 27 -1.56 -8.50 2.88
N SER A 28 -1.41 -9.80 2.61
CA SER A 28 -0.10 -10.45 2.60
C SER A 28 0.84 -9.74 1.61
N ARG A 29 2.08 -9.53 2.02
CA ARG A 29 3.13 -8.88 1.21
C ARG A 29 2.84 -7.41 0.85
N THR A 30 1.76 -6.82 1.38
CA THR A 30 1.37 -5.45 1.05
C THR A 30 1.02 -4.70 2.35
N PRO A 31 1.78 -3.67 2.74
CA PRO A 31 1.64 -3.03 4.05
C PRO A 31 0.48 -2.02 4.08
N VAL A 32 -0.75 -2.49 3.86
CA VAL A 32 -1.97 -1.67 3.84
C VAL A 32 -3.04 -2.22 4.78
N ALA A 33 -3.90 -1.32 5.26
CA ALA A 33 -5.12 -1.67 5.98
C ALA A 33 -6.33 -1.58 5.06
N LEU A 34 -7.27 -2.52 5.17
CA LEU A 34 -8.56 -2.47 4.47
C LEU A 34 -9.38 -1.30 4.99
N SER A 35 -9.43 -0.24 4.21
CA SER A 35 -9.98 1.04 4.64
C SER A 35 -10.42 1.91 3.47
N PHE A 36 -11.11 2.99 3.78
CA PHE A 36 -11.47 4.06 2.84
C PHE A 36 -11.19 5.41 3.49
N ALA A 37 -11.09 6.45 2.69
CA ALA A 37 -11.00 7.80 3.22
C ALA A 37 -11.80 8.80 2.38
N VAL A 38 -12.26 9.85 3.04
CA VAL A 38 -12.80 11.05 2.41
C VAL A 38 -11.93 12.20 2.86
N ILE A 39 -11.26 12.85 1.92
CA ILE A 39 -10.47 14.05 2.18
C ILE A 39 -11.34 15.26 1.89
N ASN A 40 -11.61 16.07 2.88
CA ASN A 40 -12.49 17.23 2.77
C ASN A 40 -11.73 18.47 2.29
N GLY A 41 -12.43 19.37 1.62
CA GLY A 41 -11.87 20.63 1.09
C GLY A 41 -11.41 21.61 2.17
N ASP A 42 -11.85 21.43 3.43
CA ASP A 42 -11.43 22.22 4.61
C ASP A 42 -10.12 21.71 5.24
N GLY A 43 -9.51 20.67 4.68
CA GLY A 43 -8.27 20.07 5.20
C GLY A 43 -8.49 19.00 6.26
N THR A 44 -9.75 18.68 6.62
CA THR A 44 -10.06 17.53 7.48
C THR A 44 -10.19 16.24 6.64
N ALA A 45 -10.17 15.09 7.31
CA ALA A 45 -10.43 13.81 6.67
C ALA A 45 -11.31 12.91 7.53
N ASP A 46 -12.08 12.05 6.86
CA ASP A 46 -12.83 10.96 7.46
C ASP A 46 -12.18 9.65 7.08
N PHE A 47 -11.69 8.90 8.06
CA PHE A 47 -10.98 7.64 7.85
C PHE A 47 -11.85 6.47 8.34
N TYR A 48 -12.21 5.58 7.41
CA TYR A 48 -13.10 4.44 7.63
C TYR A 48 -12.28 3.17 7.69
N VAL A 49 -12.13 2.61 8.89
CA VAL A 49 -11.30 1.44 9.19
C VAL A 49 -11.92 0.67 10.35
N GLU A 50 -11.57 -0.61 10.52
CA GLU A 50 -12.00 -1.38 11.69
C GLU A 50 -11.39 -0.78 12.97
N PRO A 51 -12.21 -0.45 14.00
CA PRO A 51 -11.75 0.31 15.16
C PRO A 51 -10.64 -0.38 15.98
N ASP A 52 -10.64 -1.70 16.05
CA ASP A 52 -9.66 -2.52 16.79
C ASP A 52 -8.25 -2.49 16.17
N LYS A 53 -8.11 -2.01 14.93
CA LYS A 53 -6.81 -1.79 14.29
C LYS A 53 -6.15 -0.47 14.67
N ILE A 54 -6.88 0.43 15.33
CA ILE A 54 -6.41 1.77 15.66
C ILE A 54 -5.88 1.77 17.10
N THR A 55 -4.55 1.68 17.21
CA THR A 55 -3.85 1.84 18.48
C THR A 55 -3.83 3.30 18.91
N ASP A 56 -3.54 3.57 20.18
CA ASP A 56 -3.41 4.95 20.69
C ASP A 56 -2.28 5.70 19.96
N GLU A 57 -1.19 5.03 19.60
CA GLU A 57 -0.10 5.59 18.81
C GLU A 57 -0.60 6.06 17.43
N VAL A 58 -1.37 5.23 16.72
CA VAL A 58 -1.96 5.59 15.44
C VAL A 58 -2.93 6.76 15.58
N ARG A 59 -3.75 6.75 16.62
CA ARG A 59 -4.69 7.86 16.92
C ARG A 59 -3.95 9.17 17.14
N GLN A 60 -2.87 9.14 17.92
CA GLN A 60 -2.03 10.31 18.18
C GLN A 60 -1.35 10.81 16.89
N HIS A 61 -0.85 9.88 16.05
CA HIS A 61 -0.24 10.19 14.76
C HIS A 61 -1.22 10.89 13.79
N LEU A 62 -2.44 10.41 13.70
CA LEU A 62 -3.48 10.98 12.83
C LEU A 62 -3.95 12.37 13.29
N GLY A 63 -3.90 12.63 14.60
CA GLY A 63 -4.27 13.92 15.18
C GLY A 63 -5.76 14.25 15.04
N ASN A 64 -6.12 15.50 15.33
CA ASN A 64 -7.52 15.94 15.41
C ASN A 64 -8.17 16.27 14.04
N ALA A 65 -7.37 16.38 12.99
CA ALA A 65 -7.89 16.66 11.65
C ALA A 65 -8.48 15.40 10.98
N VAL A 66 -8.20 14.20 11.51
CA VAL A 66 -8.70 12.93 10.98
C VAL A 66 -9.76 12.36 11.93
N ARG A 67 -10.99 12.27 11.45
CA ARG A 67 -12.09 11.63 12.17
C ARG A 67 -12.12 10.14 11.86
N LEU A 68 -12.13 9.30 12.88
CA LEU A 68 -12.14 7.85 12.77
C LEU A 68 -13.57 7.31 12.77
N HIS A 69 -13.87 6.45 11.83
CA HIS A 69 -15.17 5.80 11.67
C HIS A 69 -15.00 4.29 11.46
N PRO A 70 -15.94 3.47 11.94
CA PRO A 70 -15.96 2.06 11.57
C PRO A 70 -16.13 1.92 10.05
N ARG A 71 -15.46 0.95 9.45
CA ARG A 71 -15.48 0.74 7.99
C ARG A 71 -16.90 0.57 7.42
N THR A 72 -17.80 0.00 8.21
CA THR A 72 -19.23 -0.16 7.87
C THR A 72 -19.97 1.17 7.68
N ALA A 73 -19.49 2.26 8.29
CA ALA A 73 -20.09 3.58 8.15
C ALA A 73 -19.77 4.27 6.80
N PHE A 74 -18.82 3.74 6.01
CA PHE A 74 -18.43 4.36 4.75
C PHE A 74 -19.57 4.46 3.75
N SER A 75 -20.30 3.36 3.55
CA SER A 75 -21.41 3.32 2.59
C SER A 75 -22.57 4.27 2.96
N PRO A 76 -23.05 4.32 4.20
CA PRO A 76 -24.01 5.36 4.64
C PRO A 76 -23.47 6.79 4.48
N ALA A 77 -22.19 7.02 4.77
CA ALA A 77 -21.59 8.35 4.65
C ALA A 77 -21.56 8.84 3.19
N LEU A 78 -21.36 7.96 2.22
CA LEU A 78 -21.46 8.31 0.80
C LEU A 78 -22.87 8.78 0.41
N GLN A 79 -23.91 8.12 0.94
CA GLN A 79 -25.31 8.51 0.69
C GLN A 79 -25.69 9.85 1.35
N ALA A 80 -24.97 10.25 2.39
CA ALA A 80 -25.22 11.49 3.12
C ALA A 80 -24.51 12.72 2.51
N MET A 81 -23.95 12.62 1.30
CA MET A 81 -23.19 13.70 0.65
C MET A 81 -24.07 14.68 -0.17
N GLN A 82 -25.35 14.84 0.20
CA GLN A 82 -26.26 15.74 -0.49
C GLN A 82 -25.67 17.15 -0.65
N GLY A 83 -25.77 17.70 -1.85
CA GLY A 83 -25.32 19.05 -2.19
C GLY A 83 -23.81 19.23 -2.27
N LYS A 84 -23.01 18.17 -1.99
CA LYS A 84 -21.55 18.23 -2.11
C LYS A 84 -21.09 17.90 -3.51
N LYS A 85 -19.99 18.52 -3.93
CA LYS A 85 -19.25 18.21 -5.14
C LYS A 85 -18.05 17.33 -4.78
N VAL A 86 -18.11 16.04 -5.17
CA VAL A 86 -17.13 15.03 -4.73
C VAL A 86 -16.35 14.42 -5.90
N ALA A 87 -15.04 14.33 -5.75
CA ALA A 87 -14.17 13.67 -6.72
C ALA A 87 -14.07 12.17 -6.45
N VAL A 88 -14.20 11.37 -7.52
CA VAL A 88 -14.03 9.91 -7.51
C VAL A 88 -13.18 9.51 -8.69
N ASP A 89 -12.17 8.67 -8.44
CA ASP A 89 -11.27 8.15 -9.49
C ASP A 89 -11.94 6.99 -10.25
N PRO A 90 -12.21 7.14 -11.57
CA PRO A 90 -12.86 6.09 -12.36
C PRO A 90 -11.99 4.86 -12.59
N GLU A 91 -10.67 4.96 -12.45
CA GLU A 91 -9.75 3.82 -12.63
C GLU A 91 -9.58 2.99 -11.36
N ARG A 92 -9.99 3.51 -10.18
CA ARG A 92 -9.69 2.92 -8.87
C ARG A 92 -10.90 2.66 -8.00
N ALA A 93 -12.05 3.26 -8.33
CA ALA A 93 -13.27 3.09 -7.56
C ALA A 93 -14.25 2.14 -8.24
N VAL A 94 -14.92 1.33 -7.43
CA VAL A 94 -16.03 0.47 -7.91
C VAL A 94 -17.31 1.29 -8.10
N ALA A 95 -18.24 0.79 -8.93
CA ALA A 95 -19.48 1.48 -9.29
C ALA A 95 -20.26 2.05 -8.08
N ALA A 96 -20.36 1.28 -7.00
CA ALA A 96 -21.07 1.74 -5.80
C ALA A 96 -20.51 3.03 -5.17
N ILE A 97 -19.24 3.38 -5.42
CA ILE A 97 -18.63 4.62 -4.91
C ILE A 97 -19.05 5.82 -5.77
N PHE A 98 -19.53 5.60 -6.98
CA PHE A 98 -20.16 6.61 -7.83
C PHE A 98 -21.66 6.72 -7.55
N ASP A 99 -22.33 5.58 -7.49
CA ASP A 99 -23.80 5.50 -7.44
C ASP A 99 -24.34 6.04 -6.11
N LYS A 100 -23.70 5.72 -4.99
CA LYS A 100 -24.21 6.08 -3.66
C LYS A 100 -24.23 7.60 -3.41
N PRO A 101 -23.13 8.35 -3.62
CA PRO A 101 -23.18 9.79 -3.47
C PRO A 101 -24.10 10.45 -4.50
N ALA A 102 -24.15 9.96 -5.73
CA ALA A 102 -25.07 10.46 -6.75
C ALA A 102 -26.53 10.26 -6.34
N ALA A 103 -26.90 9.06 -5.86
CA ALA A 103 -28.23 8.77 -5.35
C ALA A 103 -28.56 9.59 -4.09
N GLY A 104 -27.56 9.98 -3.31
CA GLY A 104 -27.68 10.88 -2.15
C GLY A 104 -27.77 12.36 -2.51
N GLY A 105 -27.73 12.73 -3.80
CA GLY A 105 -27.84 14.12 -4.27
C GLY A 105 -26.52 14.90 -4.30
N ALA A 106 -25.38 14.19 -4.38
CA ALA A 106 -24.06 14.81 -4.61
C ALA A 106 -23.80 14.98 -6.11
N GLU A 107 -23.01 16.00 -6.46
CA GLU A 107 -22.39 16.12 -7.79
C GLU A 107 -21.10 15.28 -7.81
N VAL A 108 -21.10 14.16 -8.52
CA VAL A 108 -19.92 13.29 -8.66
C VAL A 108 -19.09 13.71 -9.85
N VAL A 109 -17.84 14.09 -9.58
CA VAL A 109 -16.84 14.47 -10.59
C VAL A 109 -15.84 13.35 -10.77
N GLN A 110 -15.72 12.83 -11.97
CA GLN A 110 -14.67 11.89 -12.32
C GLN A 110 -13.32 12.61 -12.36
N LEU A 111 -12.42 12.24 -11.44
CA LEU A 111 -11.12 12.85 -11.34
C LEU A 111 -10.13 11.81 -10.81
N ARG A 112 -8.96 11.77 -11.42
CA ARG A 112 -7.87 10.93 -10.96
C ARG A 112 -7.57 11.19 -9.49
N ASP A 113 -7.32 10.12 -8.73
CA ASP A 113 -6.93 10.17 -7.31
C ASP A 113 -5.82 11.22 -7.10
N PRO A 114 -6.07 12.24 -6.25
CA PRO A 114 -5.14 13.35 -6.07
C PRO A 114 -3.80 12.94 -5.43
N THR A 115 -3.71 11.76 -4.84
CA THR A 115 -2.47 11.25 -4.23
C THR A 115 -1.50 10.67 -5.25
N VAL A 116 -1.94 10.30 -6.45
CA VAL A 116 -1.12 9.55 -7.42
C VAL A 116 0.16 10.30 -7.81
N ILE A 117 0.06 11.56 -8.17
CA ILE A 117 1.23 12.34 -8.57
C ILE A 117 2.14 12.69 -7.39
N PRO A 118 1.65 13.26 -6.26
CA PRO A 118 2.49 13.52 -5.09
C PRO A 118 3.19 12.26 -4.55
N ARG A 119 2.49 11.11 -4.56
CA ARG A 119 3.07 9.83 -4.15
C ARG A 119 4.17 9.35 -5.10
N ALA A 120 4.04 9.59 -6.38
CA ALA A 120 5.05 9.23 -7.37
C ALA A 120 6.32 10.11 -7.24
N GLN A 121 6.16 11.36 -6.86
CA GLN A 121 7.25 12.32 -6.68
C GLN A 121 7.86 12.19 -5.29
N LYS A 122 8.94 11.39 -5.18
CA LYS A 122 9.60 11.12 -3.89
C LYS A 122 10.30 12.35 -3.34
N ASN A 123 10.02 12.68 -2.10
CA ASN A 123 10.71 13.73 -1.36
C ASN A 123 12.16 13.32 -0.98
N PRO A 124 13.01 14.23 -0.50
CA PRO A 124 14.41 13.91 -0.16
C PRO A 124 14.57 12.80 0.89
N VAL A 125 13.65 12.71 1.87
CA VAL A 125 13.67 11.67 2.92
C VAL A 125 13.36 10.30 2.31
N GLU A 126 12.33 10.22 1.48
CA GLU A 126 11.99 8.99 0.76
C GLU A 126 13.12 8.55 -0.17
N GLN A 127 13.73 9.49 -0.91
CA GLN A 127 14.86 9.19 -1.79
C GLN A 127 16.08 8.65 -1.01
N ALA A 128 16.43 9.28 0.11
CA ALA A 128 17.51 8.79 0.98
C ALA A 128 17.22 7.40 1.53
N ALA A 129 15.99 7.16 1.98
CA ALA A 129 15.56 5.86 2.48
C ALA A 129 15.61 4.77 1.39
N HIS A 130 15.20 5.09 0.16
CA HIS A 130 15.31 4.18 -0.98
C HIS A 130 16.77 3.82 -1.29
N ARG A 131 17.68 4.81 -1.35
CA ARG A 131 19.11 4.54 -1.58
C ARG A 131 19.70 3.64 -0.49
N ALA A 132 19.39 3.92 0.78
CA ALA A 132 19.86 3.12 1.90
C ALA A 132 19.29 1.69 1.87
N ALA A 133 18.02 1.51 1.48
CA ALA A 133 17.39 0.21 1.32
C ALA A 133 18.07 -0.60 0.19
N GLN A 134 18.29 0.02 -0.97
CA GLN A 134 18.96 -0.60 -2.12
C GLN A 134 20.40 -1.02 -1.78
N ALA A 135 21.16 -0.20 -1.05
CA ALA A 135 22.52 -0.56 -0.62
C ALA A 135 22.51 -1.80 0.30
N ARG A 136 21.56 -1.87 1.25
CA ARG A 136 21.44 -3.03 2.15
C ARG A 136 21.02 -4.29 1.41
N ASP A 137 20.00 -4.20 0.57
CA ASP A 137 19.50 -5.36 -0.18
C ASP A 137 20.51 -5.83 -1.22
N GLY A 138 21.19 -4.90 -1.89
CA GLY A 138 22.29 -5.20 -2.81
C GLY A 138 23.43 -5.95 -2.13
N ALA A 139 23.81 -5.57 -0.91
CA ALA A 139 24.81 -6.30 -0.12
C ALA A 139 24.32 -7.71 0.24
N ALA A 140 23.08 -7.89 0.64
CA ALA A 140 22.50 -9.19 0.94
C ALA A 140 22.45 -10.08 -0.30
N LEU A 141 22.02 -9.54 -1.43
CA LEU A 141 21.98 -10.23 -2.71
C LEU A 141 23.39 -10.61 -3.20
N THR A 142 24.36 -9.73 -3.07
CA THR A 142 25.76 -10.03 -3.46
C THR A 142 26.33 -11.17 -2.63
N ARG A 143 26.07 -11.21 -1.32
CA ARG A 143 26.47 -12.33 -0.44
C ARG A 143 25.79 -13.63 -0.88
N PHE A 144 24.53 -13.57 -1.23
CA PHE A 144 23.78 -14.72 -1.73
C PHE A 144 24.37 -15.24 -3.04
N LEU A 145 24.65 -14.38 -4.01
CA LEU A 145 25.24 -14.78 -5.29
C LEU A 145 26.62 -15.40 -5.11
N HIS A 146 27.44 -14.86 -4.23
CA HIS A 146 28.72 -15.45 -3.85
C HIS A 146 28.55 -16.84 -3.23
N TRP A 147 27.66 -16.98 -2.25
CA TRP A 147 27.35 -18.27 -1.64
C TRP A 147 26.86 -19.28 -2.70
N LEU A 148 25.91 -18.86 -3.53
CA LEU A 148 25.34 -19.72 -4.59
C LEU A 148 26.40 -20.21 -5.57
N SER A 149 27.35 -19.36 -5.96
CA SER A 149 28.43 -19.74 -6.89
C SER A 149 29.36 -20.82 -6.32
N ILE A 150 29.43 -20.95 -4.99
CA ILE A 150 30.25 -21.95 -4.31
C ILE A 150 29.46 -23.23 -4.03
N GLU A 151 28.22 -23.10 -3.59
CA GLU A 151 27.43 -24.23 -3.09
C GLU A 151 26.64 -24.96 -4.20
N ALA A 152 26.08 -24.22 -5.16
CA ALA A 152 25.28 -24.85 -6.22
C ALA A 152 26.05 -25.91 -7.05
N PRO A 153 27.35 -25.73 -7.41
CA PRO A 153 28.11 -26.76 -8.13
C PRO A 153 28.30 -28.07 -7.36
N LYS A 154 28.11 -28.05 -6.03
CA LYS A 154 28.20 -29.25 -5.17
C LYS A 154 26.96 -30.14 -5.29
N GLY A 155 25.87 -29.66 -5.86
CA GLY A 155 24.63 -30.39 -6.12
C GLY A 155 23.76 -30.67 -4.90
N GLY A 156 24.07 -30.04 -3.74
CA GLY A 156 23.28 -30.21 -2.50
C GLY A 156 22.14 -29.22 -2.32
N GLU A 157 22.11 -28.16 -3.13
CA GLU A 157 21.11 -27.08 -2.99
C GLU A 157 19.85 -27.35 -3.83
N THR A 158 18.74 -26.87 -3.30
CA THR A 158 17.41 -26.94 -3.94
C THR A 158 16.88 -25.54 -4.19
N GLU A 159 15.82 -25.43 -4.98
CA GLU A 159 15.09 -24.17 -5.20
C GLU A 159 14.60 -23.56 -3.87
N LEU A 160 14.14 -24.40 -2.93
CA LEU A 160 13.71 -23.97 -1.59
C LEU A 160 14.86 -23.49 -0.71
N SER A 161 15.98 -24.26 -0.67
CA SER A 161 17.13 -23.87 0.14
C SER A 161 17.79 -22.59 -0.36
N ALA A 162 17.84 -22.37 -1.67
CA ALA A 162 18.33 -21.13 -2.27
C ALA A 162 17.45 -19.93 -1.89
N ALA A 163 16.12 -20.07 -1.96
CA ALA A 163 15.19 -19.03 -1.55
C ALA A 163 15.33 -18.69 -0.05
N ALA A 164 15.38 -19.71 0.81
CA ALA A 164 15.57 -19.55 2.24
C ALA A 164 16.92 -18.88 2.58
N LYS A 165 17.97 -19.21 1.85
CA LYS A 165 19.30 -18.61 2.04
C LYS A 165 19.32 -17.13 1.72
N LEU A 166 18.73 -16.73 0.61
CA LEU A 166 18.60 -15.29 0.27
C LEU A 166 17.82 -14.55 1.35
N GLN A 167 16.70 -15.11 1.81
CA GLN A 167 15.92 -14.53 2.90
C GLN A 167 16.77 -14.37 4.18
N SER A 168 17.56 -15.38 4.57
CA SER A 168 18.42 -15.31 5.75
C SER A 168 19.46 -14.18 5.69
N PHE A 169 20.02 -13.89 4.52
CA PHE A 169 20.93 -12.75 4.35
C PHE A 169 20.21 -11.40 4.49
N ARG A 170 18.94 -11.31 4.04
CA ARG A 170 18.10 -10.12 4.22
C ARG A 170 17.70 -9.92 5.69
N GLU A 171 17.31 -11.00 6.38
CA GLU A 171 16.96 -10.98 7.80
C GLU A 171 18.15 -10.56 8.66
N ALA A 172 19.36 -11.03 8.33
CA ALA A 172 20.60 -10.66 9.03
C ALA A 172 20.91 -9.15 8.98
N THR A 173 20.25 -8.39 8.11
CA THR A 173 20.34 -6.91 8.10
C THR A 173 19.62 -6.26 9.28
N GLY A 174 18.72 -6.98 9.97
CA GLY A 174 17.84 -6.46 11.02
C GLY A 174 16.81 -5.43 10.54
N LYS A 175 16.65 -5.26 9.23
CA LYS A 175 15.76 -4.24 8.63
C LYS A 175 14.68 -4.81 7.71
N LEU A 176 14.69 -6.13 7.46
CA LEU A 176 13.62 -6.78 6.71
C LEU A 176 12.31 -6.70 7.51
N ARG A 177 11.26 -6.24 6.87
CA ARG A 177 9.89 -6.19 7.42
C ARG A 177 9.04 -7.31 6.88
N ASP A 178 9.07 -7.51 5.57
CA ASP A 178 8.39 -8.58 4.85
C ASP A 178 9.04 -8.74 3.46
N LEU A 179 8.71 -9.83 2.79
CA LEU A 179 9.03 -9.99 1.37
C LEU A 179 8.07 -9.16 0.52
N SER A 180 8.51 -8.68 -0.64
CA SER A 180 7.65 -7.94 -1.57
C SER A 180 6.66 -8.84 -2.29
N PHE A 181 7.03 -10.12 -2.51
CA PHE A 181 6.22 -11.20 -3.07
C PHE A 181 6.87 -12.54 -2.74
N ASP A 182 6.15 -13.64 -2.95
CA ASP A 182 6.70 -14.98 -2.74
C ASP A 182 7.86 -15.22 -3.70
N THR A 183 8.98 -15.73 -3.17
CA THR A 183 10.18 -15.93 -3.98
C THR A 183 9.93 -16.93 -5.10
N ILE A 184 10.30 -16.56 -6.32
CA ILE A 184 10.36 -17.47 -7.46
C ILE A 184 11.78 -17.98 -7.55
N SER A 185 11.97 -19.26 -7.25
CA SER A 185 13.25 -19.95 -7.35
C SER A 185 13.06 -21.17 -8.23
N ALA A 186 13.69 -21.20 -9.39
CA ALA A 186 13.48 -22.23 -10.40
C ALA A 186 14.79 -22.59 -11.08
N ALA A 187 15.04 -23.90 -11.24
CA ALA A 187 16.23 -24.44 -11.88
C ALA A 187 15.85 -25.50 -12.94
N GLY A 188 16.72 -25.70 -13.93
CA GLY A 188 16.49 -26.68 -15.00
C GLY A 188 15.14 -26.46 -15.72
N PRO A 189 14.32 -27.51 -15.89
CA PRO A 189 13.03 -27.42 -16.59
C PRO A 189 12.06 -26.42 -15.93
N HIS A 190 12.09 -26.26 -14.61
CA HIS A 190 11.23 -25.32 -13.88
C HIS A 190 11.50 -23.86 -14.27
N ALA A 191 12.74 -23.53 -14.64
CA ALA A 191 13.09 -22.16 -15.04
C ALA A 191 12.40 -21.71 -16.36
N ALA A 192 11.82 -22.64 -17.11
CA ALA A 192 11.03 -22.33 -18.29
C ALA A 192 9.56 -21.98 -17.98
N LEU A 193 9.12 -22.14 -16.72
CA LEU A 193 7.75 -21.91 -16.31
C LEU A 193 7.58 -20.48 -15.74
N PRO A 194 6.86 -19.57 -16.44
CA PRO A 194 6.54 -18.27 -15.88
C PRO A 194 5.75 -18.42 -14.56
N HIS A 195 6.10 -17.60 -13.55
CA HIS A 195 5.47 -17.62 -12.24
C HIS A 195 5.49 -19.00 -11.54
N TYR A 196 6.58 -19.77 -11.79
CA TYR A 196 6.75 -21.07 -11.12
C TYR A 196 6.62 -20.92 -9.59
N ARG A 197 5.93 -21.88 -8.99
CA ARG A 197 5.84 -22.03 -7.52
C ARG A 197 6.20 -23.47 -7.16
N VAL A 198 7.01 -23.61 -6.11
CA VAL A 198 7.34 -24.89 -5.50
C VAL A 198 6.14 -25.39 -4.70
#